data_67bf9453bc5b9bde9ccef8abe3af33c1
#
_entry.id   67bf9453bc5b9bde9ccef8abe3af33c1
#
_cell.length_a   1.000
_cell.length_b   1.000
_cell.length_c   1.000
_cell.angle_alpha   90.00
_cell.angle_beta   90.00
_cell.angle_gamma   90.00
#
_symmetry.space_group_name_H-M   'P 1'
#
loop_
_entity.id
_entity.type
_entity.pdbx_description
1 polymer ?
#
loop_
_entity_poly.entity_id
_entity_poly.type
_entity_poly.pdbx_seq_one_letter_code
_entity_poly.pdbx_strand_id
1 'polypeptide(L)'
;MPDADDFGVRGAVAARRPVDARERSSIVAFLTELDRLERPFDEHADKVHVTASAIVVGERGVVLHRHKRLGLWLQPGGHVDAGEAPWDAALREAQEETGLPVEHANRPADGPPALLHVDVHPGPRGHRHLDLRYLLHAPPVAPAPPAGESQEVRWFQWHRAVDIAEPGLEGVLRALQPGTPTLRPARGNDGRDIAAVHLRSRAFALPTVPIAHDDADVRRWIADEVIGRRDVTVAEVDGTIVGWMVLDGDRGSTGWIDQLYLDPAWIGRGLGDAFVAVAKQRHPGGLQLWTFEVNEAAQRFYARHGFVAVERTPGTGNEERAPDVRFEWVGEAAR
;
A
#
# COMPACT_ATOMS: atom_id res chain seq x y z
N MET A 1 -27.59 26.46 6.26
CA MET A 1 -26.93 25.16 6.12
C MET A 1 -27.02 24.80 4.64
N PRO A 2 -25.94 24.37 4.00
CA PRO A 2 -25.99 23.92 2.63
C PRO A 2 -26.92 22.71 2.51
N ASP A 3 -27.70 22.67 1.43
CA ASP A 3 -28.53 21.53 1.03
C ASP A 3 -27.59 20.40 0.52
N ALA A 4 -28.04 19.15 0.57
CA ALA A 4 -27.31 18.02 -0.03
C ALA A 4 -26.98 18.23 -1.52
N ASP A 5 -27.78 19.04 -2.22
CA ASP A 5 -27.56 19.42 -3.62
C ASP A 5 -26.41 20.46 -3.78
N ASP A 6 -26.09 21.24 -2.76
CA ASP A 6 -25.00 22.23 -2.81
C ASP A 6 -23.63 21.59 -3.02
N PHE A 7 -23.45 20.32 -2.59
CA PHE A 7 -22.23 19.55 -2.78
C PHE A 7 -22.35 18.45 -3.85
N GLY A 8 -23.47 18.31 -4.53
CA GLY A 8 -23.69 17.27 -5.54
C GLY A 8 -23.70 15.84 -4.98
N VAL A 9 -23.92 15.67 -3.67
CA VAL A 9 -23.86 14.37 -2.96
C VAL A 9 -24.83 13.37 -3.55
N ARG A 10 -26.08 13.77 -3.81
CA ARG A 10 -27.07 12.90 -4.43
C ARG A 10 -26.58 12.32 -5.76
N GLY A 11 -26.05 13.17 -6.62
CA GLY A 11 -25.53 12.77 -7.93
C GLY A 11 -24.35 11.82 -7.81
N ALA A 12 -23.41 12.11 -6.88
CA ALA A 12 -22.24 11.27 -6.63
C ALA A 12 -22.64 9.89 -6.10
N VAL A 13 -23.58 9.81 -5.15
CA VAL A 13 -24.08 8.54 -4.60
C VAL A 13 -24.85 7.74 -5.64
N ALA A 14 -25.72 8.38 -6.43
CA ALA A 14 -26.50 7.71 -7.49
C ALA A 14 -25.61 7.17 -8.63
N ALA A 15 -24.51 7.85 -8.95
CA ALA A 15 -23.56 7.42 -9.98
C ALA A 15 -22.59 6.33 -9.50
N ARG A 16 -22.56 6.02 -8.20
CA ARG A 16 -21.63 5.07 -7.61
C ARG A 16 -21.90 3.64 -8.10
N ARG A 17 -20.85 2.97 -8.55
CA ARG A 17 -20.88 1.52 -8.84
C ARG A 17 -20.48 0.77 -7.56
N PRO A 18 -21.41 0.02 -6.93
CA PRO A 18 -21.13 -0.64 -5.66
C PRO A 18 -20.08 -1.73 -5.82
N VAL A 19 -19.17 -1.84 -4.85
CA VAL A 19 -18.14 -2.88 -4.81
C VAL A 19 -18.72 -4.23 -4.40
N ASP A 20 -19.83 -4.23 -3.64
CA ASP A 20 -20.49 -5.44 -3.15
C ASP A 20 -22.01 -5.25 -2.95
N ALA A 21 -22.65 -6.30 -2.40
CA ALA A 21 -24.10 -6.27 -2.12
C ALA A 21 -24.45 -5.33 -0.94
N ARG A 22 -23.52 -5.15 0.03
CA ARG A 22 -23.72 -4.26 1.18
C ARG A 22 -23.71 -2.80 0.72
N GLU A 23 -22.71 -2.38 -0.04
CA GLU A 23 -22.68 -1.02 -0.58
C GLU A 23 -23.90 -0.73 -1.47
N ARG A 24 -24.34 -1.72 -2.28
CA ARG A 24 -25.58 -1.56 -3.09
C ARG A 24 -26.78 -1.26 -2.21
N SER A 25 -26.95 -1.96 -1.09
CA SER A 25 -28.03 -1.74 -0.13
C SER A 25 -27.88 -0.38 0.57
N SER A 26 -26.65 0.01 0.90
CA SER A 26 -26.33 1.30 1.51
C SER A 26 -26.65 2.46 0.59
N ILE A 27 -26.35 2.37 -0.71
CA ILE A 27 -26.70 3.39 -1.71
C ILE A 27 -28.22 3.62 -1.76
N VAL A 28 -29.00 2.53 -1.82
CA VAL A 28 -30.49 2.64 -1.82
C VAL A 28 -31.00 3.28 -0.53
N ALA A 29 -30.49 2.83 0.62
CA ALA A 29 -30.89 3.38 1.92
C ALA A 29 -30.47 4.85 2.06
N PHE A 30 -29.25 5.20 1.64
CA PHE A 30 -28.73 6.58 1.66
C PHE A 30 -29.64 7.52 0.86
N LEU A 31 -29.94 7.19 -0.38
CA LEU A 31 -30.79 8.02 -1.25
C LEU A 31 -32.21 8.15 -0.69
N THR A 32 -32.76 7.07 -0.14
CA THR A 32 -34.10 7.08 0.48
C THR A 32 -34.15 8.00 1.70
N GLU A 33 -33.15 7.95 2.56
CA GLU A 33 -33.08 8.82 3.74
C GLU A 33 -32.79 10.28 3.36
N LEU A 34 -31.93 10.50 2.37
CA LEU A 34 -31.59 11.84 1.87
C LEU A 34 -32.84 12.59 1.37
N ASP A 35 -33.79 11.88 0.75
CA ASP A 35 -35.07 12.45 0.28
C ASP A 35 -35.98 12.94 1.42
N ARG A 36 -35.77 12.41 2.63
CA ARG A 36 -36.58 12.72 3.82
C ARG A 36 -35.98 13.82 4.68
N LEU A 37 -34.67 14.01 4.62
CA LEU A 37 -33.92 14.89 5.53
C LEU A 37 -33.92 16.32 5.03
N GLU A 38 -34.39 17.27 5.85
CA GLU A 38 -34.30 18.72 5.56
C GLU A 38 -32.89 19.27 5.77
N ARG A 39 -32.15 18.73 6.74
CA ARG A 39 -30.78 19.15 7.08
C ARG A 39 -29.88 17.91 7.24
N PRO A 40 -29.49 17.25 6.13
CA PRO A 40 -28.82 15.95 6.19
C PRO A 40 -27.44 15.97 6.84
N PHE A 41 -26.76 17.11 6.90
CA PHE A 41 -25.43 17.27 7.51
C PHE A 41 -25.47 17.73 8.98
N ASP A 42 -26.65 17.97 9.55
CA ASP A 42 -26.78 18.44 10.93
C ASP A 42 -27.13 17.28 11.89
N GLU A 43 -26.14 16.82 12.65
CA GLU A 43 -26.31 15.72 13.62
C GLU A 43 -27.36 16.01 14.72
N HIS A 44 -27.69 17.29 14.92
CA HIS A 44 -28.67 17.72 15.93
C HIS A 44 -30.09 17.83 15.33
N ALA A 45 -30.22 17.83 14.01
CA ALA A 45 -31.52 17.98 13.35
C ALA A 45 -32.30 16.65 13.28
N ASP A 46 -31.62 15.55 13.04
CA ASP A 46 -32.19 14.21 12.95
C ASP A 46 -31.19 13.18 13.49
N LYS A 47 -31.71 12.05 13.99
CA LYS A 47 -30.90 10.90 14.36
C LYS A 47 -30.26 10.20 13.15
N VAL A 48 -30.76 10.46 11.95
CA VAL A 48 -30.16 10.04 10.69
C VAL A 48 -29.50 11.26 10.05
N HIS A 49 -28.21 11.19 9.82
CA HIS A 49 -27.45 12.30 9.22
C HIS A 49 -26.22 11.79 8.46
N VAL A 50 -25.70 12.64 7.60
CA VAL A 50 -24.52 12.33 6.78
C VAL A 50 -23.25 12.49 7.64
N THR A 51 -22.35 11.53 7.51
CA THR A 51 -21.00 11.56 8.02
C THR A 51 -20.01 11.43 6.87
N ALA A 52 -18.76 11.76 7.13
CA ALA A 52 -17.69 11.61 6.15
C ALA A 52 -16.48 10.91 6.77
N SER A 53 -15.91 9.98 6.04
CA SER A 53 -14.74 9.22 6.49
C SER A 53 -13.73 8.98 5.37
N ALA A 54 -12.54 8.55 5.72
CA ALA A 54 -11.43 8.40 4.80
C ALA A 54 -10.83 6.99 4.84
N ILE A 55 -10.63 6.41 3.68
CA ILE A 55 -9.72 5.27 3.53
C ILE A 55 -8.33 5.84 3.25
N VAL A 56 -7.49 5.85 4.27
CA VAL A 56 -6.11 6.38 4.20
C VAL A 56 -5.17 5.26 3.76
N VAL A 57 -4.52 5.43 2.63
CA VAL A 57 -3.62 4.45 2.03
C VAL A 57 -2.23 5.03 1.75
N GLY A 58 -1.26 4.17 1.63
CA GLY A 58 0.11 4.52 1.26
C GLY A 58 0.96 3.27 1.03
N GLU A 59 2.28 3.46 0.90
CA GLU A 59 3.21 2.35 0.66
C GLU A 59 3.17 1.27 1.75
N ARG A 60 2.81 1.63 2.99
CA ARG A 60 2.72 0.71 4.13
C ARG A 60 1.37 -0.02 4.22
N GLY A 61 0.43 0.22 3.31
CA GLY A 61 -0.90 -0.38 3.25
C GLY A 61 -2.00 0.59 3.63
N VAL A 62 -2.80 0.29 4.64
CA VAL A 62 -3.98 1.05 5.09
C VAL A 62 -3.78 1.52 6.52
N VAL A 63 -4.20 2.75 6.82
CA VAL A 63 -4.23 3.28 8.20
C VAL A 63 -5.60 3.01 8.81
N LEU A 64 -5.59 2.39 9.98
CA LEU A 64 -6.77 2.24 10.80
C LEU A 64 -6.48 2.74 12.23
N HIS A 65 -7.50 3.24 12.89
CA HIS A 65 -7.44 3.57 14.31
C HIS A 65 -8.34 2.64 15.13
N ARG A 66 -7.98 2.39 16.37
CA ARG A 66 -8.83 1.62 17.28
C ARG A 66 -9.81 2.54 17.97
N HIS A 67 -11.08 2.44 17.61
CA HIS A 67 -12.12 3.29 18.15
C HIS A 67 -12.26 3.08 19.67
N LYS A 68 -12.12 4.16 20.47
CA LYS A 68 -12.01 4.12 21.94
C LYS A 68 -13.17 3.42 22.64
N ARG A 69 -14.40 3.56 22.14
CA ARG A 69 -15.60 2.96 22.77
C ARG A 69 -15.94 1.58 22.23
N LEU A 70 -15.75 1.37 20.92
CA LEU A 70 -16.13 0.12 20.26
C LEU A 70 -15.02 -0.94 20.32
N GLY A 71 -13.76 -0.54 20.51
CA GLY A 71 -12.61 -1.43 20.48
C GLY A 71 -12.33 -2.05 19.11
N LEU A 72 -13.01 -1.59 18.06
CA LEU A 72 -12.86 -2.03 16.68
C LEU A 72 -11.80 -1.20 15.96
N TRP A 73 -11.17 -1.80 14.97
CA TRP A 73 -10.30 -1.11 14.03
C TRP A 73 -11.15 -0.53 12.89
N LEU A 74 -11.20 0.80 12.79
CA LEU A 74 -12.03 1.54 11.86
C LEU A 74 -11.17 2.51 11.04
N GLN A 75 -11.73 2.99 9.95
CA GLN A 75 -11.21 4.13 9.22
C GLN A 75 -11.45 5.42 10.01
N PRO A 76 -10.61 6.46 9.86
CA PRO A 76 -10.87 7.77 10.43
C PRO A 76 -12.08 8.44 9.79
N GLY A 77 -12.84 9.20 10.59
CA GLY A 77 -14.01 9.90 10.11
C GLY A 77 -14.95 10.36 11.21
N GLY A 78 -15.83 11.31 10.87
CA GLY A 78 -16.74 11.94 11.80
C GLY A 78 -17.86 12.74 11.14
N HIS A 79 -18.36 13.72 11.87
CA HIS A 79 -19.44 14.59 11.40
C HIS A 79 -18.92 15.67 10.44
N VAL A 80 -19.82 16.15 9.62
CA VAL A 80 -19.57 17.25 8.68
C VAL A 80 -19.94 18.57 9.38
N ASP A 81 -19.00 19.49 9.50
CA ASP A 81 -19.23 20.77 10.11
C ASP A 81 -20.15 21.67 9.26
N ALA A 82 -20.76 22.66 9.92
CA ALA A 82 -21.67 23.58 9.22
C ALA A 82 -20.97 24.33 8.09
N GLY A 83 -21.38 24.08 6.85
CA GLY A 83 -20.83 24.70 5.64
C GLY A 83 -19.58 24.01 5.10
N GLU A 84 -19.13 22.93 5.73
CA GLU A 84 -18.02 22.10 5.27
C GLU A 84 -18.49 21.14 4.18
N ALA A 85 -17.64 20.88 3.18
CA ALA A 85 -17.92 19.84 2.22
C ALA A 85 -17.56 18.45 2.79
N PRO A 86 -18.31 17.38 2.46
CA PRO A 86 -18.03 16.03 3.02
C PRO A 86 -16.61 15.53 2.79
N TRP A 87 -16.01 15.85 1.65
CA TRP A 87 -14.63 15.46 1.37
C TRP A 87 -13.59 16.25 2.19
N ASP A 88 -13.88 17.51 2.52
CA ASP A 88 -13.00 18.31 3.38
C ASP A 88 -13.15 17.84 4.85
N ALA A 89 -14.37 17.45 5.28
CA ALA A 89 -14.58 16.78 6.57
C ALA A 89 -13.79 15.48 6.68
N ALA A 90 -13.83 14.61 5.66
CA ALA A 90 -13.07 13.37 5.65
C ALA A 90 -11.55 13.62 5.73
N LEU A 91 -11.05 14.67 5.07
CA LEU A 91 -9.65 15.09 5.14
C LEU A 91 -9.28 15.59 6.55
N ARG A 92 -10.08 16.49 7.13
CA ARG A 92 -9.90 17.06 8.48
C ARG A 92 -9.88 15.96 9.53
N GLU A 93 -10.89 15.09 9.56
CA GLU A 93 -11.01 13.98 10.51
C GLU A 93 -9.81 13.01 10.39
N ALA A 94 -9.37 12.71 9.16
CA ALA A 94 -8.22 11.86 8.98
C ALA A 94 -6.93 12.49 9.52
N GLN A 95 -6.75 13.81 9.38
CA GLN A 95 -5.61 14.53 9.97
C GLN A 95 -5.69 14.56 11.50
N GLU A 96 -6.87 14.85 12.06
CA GLU A 96 -7.10 14.93 13.49
C GLU A 96 -6.91 13.57 14.17
N GLU A 97 -7.50 12.51 13.65
CA GLU A 97 -7.47 11.19 14.28
C GLU A 97 -6.17 10.43 14.06
N THR A 98 -5.39 10.76 13.01
CA THR A 98 -4.15 10.02 12.70
C THR A 98 -2.87 10.81 12.90
N GLY A 99 -2.94 12.14 12.87
CA GLY A 99 -1.76 13.01 12.84
C GLY A 99 -0.91 12.89 11.59
N LEU A 100 -1.44 12.26 10.52
CA LEU A 100 -0.73 12.09 9.26
C LEU A 100 -1.00 13.27 8.30
N PRO A 101 0.00 13.70 7.52
CA PRO A 101 -0.21 14.62 6.41
C PRO A 101 -0.88 13.83 5.26
N VAL A 102 -2.19 13.94 5.15
CA VAL A 102 -2.98 13.26 4.13
C VAL A 102 -3.44 14.22 3.04
N GLU A 103 -3.64 13.69 1.84
CA GLU A 103 -4.18 14.41 0.69
C GLU A 103 -5.17 13.52 -0.09
N HIS A 104 -6.11 14.13 -0.82
CA HIS A 104 -7.03 13.38 -1.68
C HIS A 104 -6.28 12.71 -2.83
N ALA A 105 -6.46 11.39 -2.97
CA ALA A 105 -5.81 10.59 -4.01
C ALA A 105 -6.21 11.01 -5.45
N ASN A 106 -7.45 11.45 -5.63
CA ASN A 106 -8.06 11.68 -6.93
C ASN A 106 -8.87 12.99 -6.96
N ARG A 107 -8.28 14.11 -6.50
CA ARG A 107 -8.94 15.42 -6.59
C ARG A 107 -8.58 16.10 -7.91
N PRO A 108 -9.54 16.36 -8.81
CA PRO A 108 -9.30 17.17 -10.00
C PRO A 108 -8.92 18.61 -9.60
N ALA A 109 -8.19 19.31 -10.46
CA ALA A 109 -7.81 20.71 -10.20
C ALA A 109 -9.02 21.63 -9.97
N ASP A 110 -10.12 21.37 -10.68
CA ASP A 110 -11.32 22.22 -10.66
C ASP A 110 -12.58 21.43 -10.24
N GLY A 111 -12.50 20.61 -9.18
CA GLY A 111 -13.67 19.84 -8.76
C GLY A 111 -13.51 19.08 -7.45
N PRO A 112 -14.60 18.46 -6.98
CA PRO A 112 -14.57 17.58 -5.82
C PRO A 112 -13.80 16.29 -6.12
N PRO A 113 -13.18 15.66 -5.12
CA PRO A 113 -12.64 14.32 -5.26
C PRO A 113 -13.75 13.30 -5.52
N ALA A 114 -13.40 12.22 -6.20
CA ALA A 114 -14.35 11.14 -6.45
C ALA A 114 -14.77 10.46 -5.14
N LEU A 115 -16.09 10.26 -4.97
CA LEU A 115 -16.65 9.44 -3.89
C LEU A 115 -16.19 7.99 -4.06
N LEU A 116 -15.53 7.44 -3.03
CA LEU A 116 -14.99 6.08 -3.07
C LEU A 116 -16.01 5.01 -2.73
N HIS A 117 -16.80 5.21 -1.68
CA HIS A 117 -17.69 4.20 -1.12
C HIS A 117 -18.80 4.83 -0.29
N VAL A 118 -19.94 4.15 -0.17
CA VAL A 118 -21.08 4.55 0.64
C VAL A 118 -21.41 3.44 1.63
N ASP A 119 -21.53 3.78 2.92
CA ASP A 119 -22.01 2.84 3.93
C ASP A 119 -23.13 3.47 4.78
N VAL A 120 -24.10 2.67 5.16
CA VAL A 120 -25.17 3.08 6.07
C VAL A 120 -25.15 2.13 7.26
N HIS A 121 -24.83 2.68 8.43
CA HIS A 121 -24.62 1.88 9.63
C HIS A 121 -25.17 2.57 10.90
N PRO A 122 -25.41 1.79 11.98
CA PRO A 122 -25.75 2.38 13.27
C PRO A 122 -24.63 3.21 13.84
N GLY A 123 -24.96 4.42 14.27
CA GLY A 123 -24.09 5.30 15.03
C GLY A 123 -24.35 5.19 16.56
N PRO A 124 -23.57 5.93 17.38
CA PRO A 124 -23.78 5.98 18.83
C PRO A 124 -25.14 6.61 19.18
N ARG A 125 -25.64 6.33 20.39
CA ARG A 125 -26.88 6.90 20.93
C ARG A 125 -28.13 6.64 20.07
N GLY A 126 -28.14 5.59 19.27
CA GLY A 126 -29.26 5.25 18.38
C GLY A 126 -29.34 6.11 17.11
N HIS A 127 -28.27 6.80 16.75
CA HIS A 127 -28.14 7.46 15.47
C HIS A 127 -27.93 6.45 14.34
N ARG A 128 -28.12 6.89 13.11
CA ARG A 128 -27.80 6.14 11.90
C ARG A 128 -26.99 7.05 10.97
N HIS A 129 -25.80 6.63 10.68
CA HIS A 129 -24.88 7.38 9.85
C HIS A 129 -25.06 7.01 8.37
N LEU A 130 -25.11 8.03 7.55
CA LEU A 130 -25.06 7.95 6.09
C LEU A 130 -23.63 8.34 5.70
N ASP A 131 -22.71 7.36 5.71
CA ASP A 131 -21.27 7.61 5.61
C ASP A 131 -20.78 7.70 4.17
N LEU A 132 -20.13 8.80 3.83
CA LEU A 132 -19.48 9.08 2.56
C LEU A 132 -17.96 8.88 2.72
N ARG A 133 -17.38 7.89 2.01
CA ARG A 133 -15.97 7.56 2.14
C ARG A 133 -15.15 8.08 0.98
N TYR A 134 -14.02 8.70 1.29
CA TYR A 134 -13.07 9.25 0.32
C TYR A 134 -11.71 8.56 0.44
N LEU A 135 -10.97 8.49 -0.69
CA LEU A 135 -9.62 7.93 -0.73
C LEU A 135 -8.60 9.02 -0.46
N LEU A 136 -7.78 8.83 0.56
CA LEU A 136 -6.67 9.70 0.90
C LEU A 136 -5.33 8.97 0.81
N HIS A 137 -4.30 9.68 0.39
CA HIS A 137 -2.91 9.22 0.44
C HIS A 137 -2.16 9.83 1.62
N ALA A 138 -1.31 9.03 2.25
CA ALA A 138 -0.36 9.48 3.26
C ALA A 138 1.06 8.97 2.94
N PRO A 139 2.12 9.73 3.26
CA PRO A 139 3.49 9.26 3.19
C PRO A 139 3.73 8.14 4.22
N PRO A 140 4.79 7.30 4.05
CA PRO A 140 5.03 6.13 4.89
C PRO A 140 5.61 6.46 6.27
N VAL A 141 5.17 7.55 6.89
CA VAL A 141 5.57 7.97 8.25
C VAL A 141 4.71 7.29 9.32
N ALA A 142 5.17 7.30 10.56
CA ALA A 142 4.38 6.78 11.67
C ALA A 142 3.22 7.75 12.00
N PRO A 143 2.00 7.25 12.27
CA PRO A 143 0.94 8.08 12.80
C PRO A 143 1.33 8.72 14.12
N ALA A 144 0.89 9.97 14.33
CA ALA A 144 1.15 10.74 15.53
C ALA A 144 -0.13 11.51 15.96
N PRO A 145 -1.19 10.79 16.37
CA PRO A 145 -2.46 11.42 16.73
C PRO A 145 -2.28 12.35 17.93
N PRO A 146 -2.97 13.51 17.97
CA PRO A 146 -2.90 14.45 19.08
C PRO A 146 -3.48 13.85 20.36
N ALA A 147 -3.11 14.46 21.51
CA ALA A 147 -3.67 14.10 22.81
C ALA A 147 -5.18 14.37 22.79
N GLY A 148 -5.99 13.39 23.10
CA GLY A 148 -7.44 13.47 22.98
C GLY A 148 -7.98 12.47 21.97
N GLU A 149 -7.22 12.15 20.94
CA GLU A 149 -7.57 11.12 19.97
C GLU A 149 -7.11 9.72 20.40
N SER A 150 -7.52 8.69 19.64
CA SER A 150 -7.06 7.33 19.87
C SER A 150 -5.56 7.25 19.64
N GLN A 151 -4.82 6.78 20.63
CA GLN A 151 -3.37 6.59 20.48
C GLN A 151 -3.04 5.27 19.78
N GLU A 152 -4.04 4.42 19.54
CA GLU A 152 -3.89 3.19 18.77
C GLU A 152 -4.24 3.44 17.31
N VAL A 153 -3.33 4.10 16.58
CA VAL A 153 -3.40 4.33 15.12
C VAL A 153 -2.22 3.62 14.48
N ARG A 154 -2.48 2.79 13.46
CA ARG A 154 -1.43 1.96 12.86
C ARG A 154 -1.62 1.81 11.35
N TRP A 155 -0.50 1.61 10.67
CA TRP A 155 -0.46 1.03 9.34
C TRP A 155 -0.70 -0.48 9.41
N PHE A 156 -1.58 -0.98 8.56
CA PHE A 156 -1.83 -2.40 8.36
C PHE A 156 -1.53 -2.80 6.93
N GLN A 157 -0.87 -3.92 6.75
CA GLN A 157 -0.80 -4.55 5.44
C GLN A 157 -2.22 -4.90 4.97
N TRP A 158 -2.46 -4.83 3.67
CA TRP A 158 -3.79 -4.97 3.07
C TRP A 158 -4.55 -6.21 3.55
N HIS A 159 -3.94 -7.40 3.47
CA HIS A 159 -4.57 -8.63 3.93
C HIS A 159 -4.97 -8.55 5.41
N ARG A 160 -4.09 -7.98 6.24
CA ARG A 160 -4.38 -7.85 7.67
C ARG A 160 -5.49 -6.83 7.94
N ALA A 161 -5.53 -5.72 7.19
CA ALA A 161 -6.60 -4.73 7.29
C ALA A 161 -7.95 -5.35 6.93
N VAL A 162 -8.01 -6.16 5.86
CA VAL A 162 -9.21 -6.90 5.45
C VAL A 162 -9.65 -7.90 6.53
N ASP A 163 -8.70 -8.65 7.12
CA ASP A 163 -9.02 -9.69 8.14
C ASP A 163 -9.62 -9.12 9.44
N ILE A 164 -9.26 -7.89 9.81
CA ILE A 164 -9.71 -7.26 11.06
C ILE A 164 -10.81 -6.23 10.85
N ALA A 165 -11.13 -5.91 9.60
CA ALA A 165 -12.15 -4.93 9.24
C ALA A 165 -13.54 -5.38 9.69
N GLU A 166 -14.34 -4.41 10.13
CA GLU A 166 -15.76 -4.64 10.32
C GLU A 166 -16.48 -4.82 8.95
N PRO A 167 -17.67 -5.44 8.91
CA PRO A 167 -18.32 -5.75 7.63
C PRO A 167 -18.60 -4.57 6.71
N GLY A 168 -18.75 -3.36 7.25
CA GLY A 168 -18.97 -2.15 6.43
C GLY A 168 -17.70 -1.63 5.77
N LEU A 169 -16.52 -2.04 6.26
CA LEU A 169 -15.22 -1.63 5.74
C LEU A 169 -14.57 -2.72 4.86
N GLU A 170 -14.88 -3.99 5.13
CA GLU A 170 -14.25 -5.12 4.45
C GLU A 170 -14.36 -5.05 2.92
N GLY A 171 -15.56 -4.75 2.40
CA GLY A 171 -15.82 -4.73 0.95
C GLY A 171 -14.98 -3.70 0.21
N VAL A 172 -14.89 -2.48 0.72
CA VAL A 172 -14.08 -1.43 0.09
C VAL A 172 -12.58 -1.72 0.20
N LEU A 173 -12.11 -2.30 1.31
CA LEU A 173 -10.71 -2.70 1.44
C LEU A 173 -10.33 -3.82 0.46
N ARG A 174 -11.21 -4.82 0.27
CA ARG A 174 -11.00 -5.86 -0.75
C ARG A 174 -10.96 -5.29 -2.16
N ALA A 175 -11.84 -4.34 -2.47
CA ALA A 175 -11.88 -3.70 -3.78
C ALA A 175 -10.65 -2.81 -4.07
N LEU A 176 -10.07 -2.22 -3.03
CA LEU A 176 -8.85 -1.42 -3.12
C LEU A 176 -7.57 -2.25 -3.01
N GLN A 177 -7.68 -3.45 -2.44
CA GLN A 177 -6.52 -4.30 -2.25
C GLN A 177 -5.88 -4.56 -3.61
N PRO A 178 -4.59 -4.25 -3.78
CA PRO A 178 -3.87 -4.61 -4.99
C PRO A 178 -3.99 -6.11 -5.26
N GLY A 179 -4.12 -6.49 -6.51
CA GLY A 179 -4.18 -7.89 -6.93
C GLY A 179 -3.05 -8.71 -6.32
N THR A 180 -3.23 -10.03 -6.19
CA THR A 180 -2.20 -10.92 -5.65
C THR A 180 -1.06 -11.05 -6.67
N PRO A 181 0.20 -10.75 -6.29
CA PRO A 181 1.33 -10.94 -7.18
C PRO A 181 1.49 -12.42 -7.54
N THR A 182 1.65 -12.70 -8.82
CA THR A 182 2.05 -14.02 -9.32
C THR A 182 3.52 -14.00 -9.73
N LEU A 183 4.31 -14.95 -9.21
CA LEU A 183 5.70 -15.12 -9.62
C LEU A 183 5.75 -15.99 -10.87
N ARG A 184 6.43 -15.51 -11.91
CA ARG A 184 6.65 -16.26 -13.16
C ARG A 184 8.04 -16.00 -13.74
N PRO A 185 8.54 -16.87 -14.60
CA PRO A 185 9.72 -16.56 -15.41
C PRO A 185 9.50 -15.30 -16.26
N ALA A 186 10.56 -14.50 -16.43
CA ALA A 186 10.51 -13.34 -17.32
C ALA A 186 10.34 -13.77 -18.79
N ARG A 187 9.68 -12.92 -19.56
CA ARG A 187 9.48 -13.04 -21.00
C ARG A 187 10.31 -11.99 -21.74
N GLY A 188 10.58 -12.20 -23.02
CA GLY A 188 11.39 -11.28 -23.81
C GLY A 188 10.88 -9.82 -23.85
N ASN A 189 9.58 -9.62 -23.73
CA ASN A 189 8.95 -8.29 -23.72
C ASN A 189 8.87 -7.61 -22.33
N ASP A 190 9.32 -8.28 -21.27
CA ASP A 190 9.27 -7.70 -19.90
C ASP A 190 10.38 -6.68 -19.62
N GLY A 191 11.42 -6.61 -20.47
CA GLY A 191 12.64 -5.84 -20.22
C GLY A 191 12.40 -4.37 -19.89
N ARG A 192 11.44 -3.72 -20.57
CA ARG A 192 11.07 -2.33 -20.33
C ARG A 192 10.51 -2.11 -18.91
N ASP A 193 9.61 -3.00 -18.48
CA ASP A 193 8.93 -2.88 -17.19
C ASP A 193 9.86 -3.28 -16.04
N ILE A 194 10.72 -4.29 -16.24
CA ILE A 194 11.80 -4.65 -15.31
C ILE A 194 12.73 -3.45 -15.10
N ALA A 195 13.17 -2.78 -16.18
CA ALA A 195 14.03 -1.60 -16.07
C ALA A 195 13.35 -0.45 -15.31
N ALA A 196 12.06 -0.25 -15.53
CA ALA A 196 11.30 0.76 -14.81
C ALA A 196 11.22 0.47 -13.30
N VAL A 197 10.97 -0.80 -12.91
CA VAL A 197 10.99 -1.23 -11.50
C VAL A 197 12.38 -1.06 -10.90
N HIS A 198 13.44 -1.47 -11.61
CA HIS A 198 14.83 -1.33 -11.15
C HIS A 198 15.14 0.13 -10.79
N LEU A 199 14.89 1.05 -11.72
CA LEU A 199 15.21 2.47 -11.55
C LEU A 199 14.44 3.10 -10.39
N ARG A 200 13.12 2.84 -10.27
CA ARG A 200 12.31 3.35 -9.15
C ARG A 200 12.77 2.77 -7.81
N SER A 201 13.01 1.46 -7.76
CA SER A 201 13.46 0.77 -6.56
C SER A 201 14.82 1.29 -6.08
N ARG A 202 15.77 1.45 -7.01
CA ARG A 202 17.11 1.98 -6.70
C ARG A 202 17.05 3.43 -6.19
N ALA A 203 16.30 4.29 -6.86
CA ALA A 203 16.13 5.68 -6.43
C ALA A 203 15.53 5.81 -5.03
N PHE A 204 14.59 4.91 -4.69
CA PHE A 204 13.96 4.86 -3.37
C PHE A 204 14.88 4.31 -2.29
N ALA A 205 15.51 3.15 -2.55
CA ALA A 205 16.27 2.40 -1.52
C ALA A 205 17.70 2.91 -1.32
N LEU A 206 18.30 3.51 -2.36
CA LEU A 206 19.72 3.85 -2.43
C LEU A 206 19.97 5.30 -2.87
N PRO A 207 19.30 6.31 -2.31
CA PRO A 207 19.39 7.70 -2.79
C PRO A 207 20.80 8.31 -2.60
N THR A 208 21.61 7.74 -1.72
CA THR A 208 22.99 8.23 -1.40
C THR A 208 24.09 7.43 -2.08
N VAL A 209 23.77 6.30 -2.73
CA VAL A 209 24.75 5.50 -3.46
C VAL A 209 24.98 6.10 -4.83
N PRO A 210 26.26 6.33 -5.25
CA PRO A 210 26.56 6.88 -6.56
C PRO A 210 25.91 6.10 -7.70
N ILE A 211 25.49 6.81 -8.75
CA ILE A 211 24.94 6.20 -9.96
C ILE A 211 26.11 5.88 -10.87
N ALA A 212 26.41 4.58 -11.05
CA ALA A 212 27.48 4.13 -11.94
C ALA A 212 27.05 4.15 -13.43
N HIS A 213 25.76 3.90 -13.70
CA HIS A 213 25.18 3.80 -15.02
C HIS A 213 23.93 4.66 -15.14
N ASP A 214 23.77 5.37 -16.25
CA ASP A 214 22.57 6.14 -16.50
C ASP A 214 21.35 5.25 -16.82
N ASP A 215 20.17 5.86 -16.88
CA ASP A 215 18.90 5.15 -17.15
C ASP A 215 18.91 4.41 -18.49
N ALA A 216 19.60 4.93 -19.51
CA ALA A 216 19.67 4.31 -20.83
C ALA A 216 20.59 3.09 -20.81
N ASP A 217 21.68 3.14 -20.05
CA ASP A 217 22.61 2.02 -19.84
C ASP A 217 21.91 0.88 -19.10
N VAL A 218 21.15 1.20 -18.03
CA VAL A 218 20.38 0.21 -17.28
C VAL A 218 19.35 -0.48 -18.18
N ARG A 219 18.60 0.27 -18.99
CA ARG A 219 17.62 -0.32 -19.93
C ARG A 219 18.28 -1.24 -20.95
N ARG A 220 19.44 -0.83 -21.48
CA ARG A 220 20.23 -1.64 -22.43
C ARG A 220 20.73 -2.92 -21.78
N TRP A 221 21.35 -2.81 -20.62
CA TRP A 221 21.84 -3.97 -19.84
C TRP A 221 20.75 -4.98 -19.56
N ILE A 222 19.57 -4.51 -19.11
CA ILE A 222 18.44 -5.43 -18.85
C ILE A 222 17.96 -6.12 -20.12
N ALA A 223 17.88 -5.40 -21.25
CA ALA A 223 17.44 -5.97 -22.52
C ALA A 223 18.45 -6.95 -23.09
N ASP A 224 19.72 -6.65 -23.04
CA ASP A 224 20.76 -7.36 -23.78
C ASP A 224 21.43 -8.48 -22.95
N GLU A 225 21.58 -8.26 -21.64
CA GLU A 225 22.35 -9.16 -20.77
C GLU A 225 21.51 -9.91 -19.74
N VAL A 226 20.35 -9.36 -19.32
CA VAL A 226 19.51 -9.99 -18.30
C VAL A 226 18.42 -10.86 -18.92
N ILE A 227 17.60 -10.28 -19.82
CA ILE A 227 16.50 -10.98 -20.45
C ILE A 227 16.99 -12.02 -21.44
N GLY A 228 16.53 -13.27 -21.28
CA GLY A 228 16.87 -14.39 -22.16
C GLY A 228 18.24 -15.03 -21.91
N ARG A 229 19.08 -14.43 -21.04
CA ARG A 229 20.41 -14.96 -20.72
C ARG A 229 20.56 -15.44 -19.29
N ARG A 230 19.71 -14.95 -18.37
CA ARG A 230 19.79 -15.26 -16.94
C ARG A 230 18.49 -15.87 -16.42
N ASP A 231 18.51 -16.49 -15.24
CA ASP A 231 17.30 -17.01 -14.57
C ASP A 231 16.57 -15.88 -13.88
N VAL A 232 15.65 -15.24 -14.63
CA VAL A 232 14.89 -14.08 -14.17
C VAL A 232 13.48 -14.49 -13.76
N THR A 233 13.09 -14.16 -12.54
CA THR A 233 11.72 -14.29 -12.05
C THR A 233 11.13 -12.91 -11.87
N VAL A 234 9.93 -12.67 -12.38
CA VAL A 234 9.17 -11.43 -12.18
C VAL A 234 7.94 -11.67 -11.30
N ALA A 235 7.53 -10.65 -10.58
CA ALA A 235 6.23 -10.57 -9.93
C ALA A 235 5.30 -9.70 -10.78
N GLU A 236 4.17 -10.26 -11.18
CA GLU A 236 3.16 -9.59 -11.99
C GLU A 236 1.84 -9.47 -11.23
N VAL A 237 1.22 -8.29 -11.29
CA VAL A 237 -0.11 -7.99 -10.77
C VAL A 237 -0.90 -7.32 -11.89
N ASP A 238 -2.00 -7.92 -12.28
CA ASP A 238 -2.90 -7.40 -13.33
C ASP A 238 -2.17 -6.94 -14.60
N GLY A 239 -1.17 -7.74 -15.04
CA GLY A 239 -0.36 -7.45 -16.21
C GLY A 239 0.79 -6.46 -15.99
N THR A 240 0.97 -5.93 -14.77
CA THR A 240 2.04 -4.98 -14.42
C THR A 240 3.14 -5.68 -13.63
N ILE A 241 4.40 -5.49 -14.00
CA ILE A 241 5.54 -6.00 -13.24
C ILE A 241 5.81 -5.07 -12.06
N VAL A 242 5.81 -5.67 -10.84
CA VAL A 242 5.98 -4.97 -9.57
C VAL A 242 7.20 -5.42 -8.78
N GLY A 243 7.97 -6.36 -9.31
CA GLY A 243 9.22 -6.83 -8.74
C GLY A 243 9.92 -7.81 -9.66
N TRP A 244 11.22 -7.98 -9.46
CA TRP A 244 12.01 -8.95 -10.23
C TRP A 244 13.23 -9.41 -9.44
N MET A 245 13.70 -10.60 -9.77
CA MET A 245 14.86 -11.26 -9.15
C MET A 245 15.67 -12.00 -10.21
N VAL A 246 16.99 -11.98 -10.08
CA VAL A 246 17.93 -12.84 -10.83
C VAL A 246 18.57 -13.82 -9.86
N LEU A 247 18.55 -15.08 -10.24
CA LEU A 247 19.29 -16.13 -9.57
C LEU A 247 20.41 -16.64 -10.49
N ASP A 248 21.60 -16.82 -9.90
CA ASP A 248 22.74 -17.44 -10.53
C ASP A 248 23.14 -18.73 -9.79
N GLY A 249 23.81 -19.62 -10.51
CA GLY A 249 24.28 -20.91 -9.99
C GLY A 249 23.40 -22.07 -10.47
N ASP A 250 23.98 -23.28 -10.38
CA ASP A 250 23.28 -24.50 -10.77
C ASP A 250 22.17 -24.84 -9.76
N ARG A 251 21.00 -25.20 -10.26
CA ARG A 251 19.86 -25.61 -9.43
C ARG A 251 20.24 -26.79 -8.54
N GLY A 252 19.85 -26.70 -7.27
CA GLY A 252 20.15 -27.74 -6.27
C GLY A 252 21.48 -27.55 -5.54
N SER A 253 22.36 -26.62 -5.97
CA SER A 253 23.59 -26.23 -5.30
C SER A 253 23.44 -24.92 -4.53
N THR A 254 24.55 -24.39 -4.03
CA THR A 254 24.63 -23.01 -3.52
C THR A 254 24.52 -22.04 -4.68
N GLY A 255 23.61 -21.08 -4.57
CA GLY A 255 23.35 -20.07 -5.59
C GLY A 255 23.54 -18.65 -5.12
N TRP A 256 23.31 -17.70 -6.00
CA TRP A 256 23.37 -16.27 -5.74
C TRP A 256 22.03 -15.60 -6.02
N ILE A 257 21.58 -14.74 -5.11
CA ILE A 257 20.59 -13.71 -5.45
C ILE A 257 21.37 -12.51 -5.98
N ASP A 258 21.54 -12.44 -7.30
CA ASP A 258 22.32 -11.40 -7.94
C ASP A 258 21.56 -10.06 -7.97
N GLN A 259 20.25 -10.12 -8.24
CA GLN A 259 19.37 -8.97 -8.28
C GLN A 259 18.06 -9.29 -7.53
N LEU A 260 17.58 -8.36 -6.71
CA LEU A 260 16.22 -8.39 -6.14
C LEU A 260 15.73 -6.96 -5.95
N TYR A 261 14.77 -6.57 -6.76
CA TYR A 261 14.18 -5.24 -6.74
C TYR A 261 12.67 -5.31 -6.71
N LEU A 262 12.07 -4.49 -5.86
CA LEU A 262 10.62 -4.33 -5.74
C LEU A 262 10.23 -2.90 -6.08
N ASP A 263 9.10 -2.73 -6.75
CA ASP A 263 8.49 -1.42 -6.84
C ASP A 263 8.23 -0.87 -5.44
N PRO A 264 8.57 0.40 -5.13
CA PRO A 264 8.39 0.99 -3.80
C PRO A 264 6.98 0.81 -3.24
N ALA A 265 5.95 0.89 -4.09
CA ALA A 265 4.56 0.66 -3.71
C ALA A 265 4.27 -0.78 -3.23
N TRP A 266 5.18 -1.74 -3.46
CA TRP A 266 5.03 -3.15 -3.10
C TRP A 266 5.95 -3.60 -1.97
N ILE A 267 6.74 -2.70 -1.40
CA ILE A 267 7.59 -2.99 -0.23
C ILE A 267 6.69 -3.22 1.00
N GLY A 268 7.04 -4.20 1.82
CA GLY A 268 6.29 -4.53 3.04
C GLY A 268 4.98 -5.32 2.83
N ARG A 269 4.70 -5.78 1.59
CA ARG A 269 3.51 -6.57 1.25
C ARG A 269 3.78 -8.07 1.08
N GLY A 270 4.88 -8.59 1.63
CA GLY A 270 5.23 -10.01 1.57
C GLY A 270 5.85 -10.46 0.24
N LEU A 271 5.99 -9.56 -0.75
CA LEU A 271 6.53 -9.91 -2.07
C LEU A 271 8.00 -10.34 -2.00
N GLY A 272 8.82 -9.66 -1.19
CA GLY A 272 10.21 -10.06 -0.94
C GLY A 272 10.31 -11.46 -0.33
N ASP A 273 9.41 -11.78 0.62
CA ASP A 273 9.34 -13.09 1.26
C ASP A 273 9.06 -14.19 0.23
N ALA A 274 8.14 -13.93 -0.71
CA ALA A 274 7.83 -14.86 -1.81
C ALA A 274 9.03 -15.09 -2.73
N PHE A 275 9.79 -14.06 -3.10
CA PHE A 275 11.01 -14.21 -3.90
C PHE A 275 12.09 -15.02 -3.17
N VAL A 276 12.34 -14.73 -1.90
CA VAL A 276 13.32 -15.48 -1.09
C VAL A 276 12.89 -16.94 -0.92
N ALA A 277 11.60 -17.23 -0.76
CA ALA A 277 11.10 -18.59 -0.71
C ALA A 277 11.39 -19.35 -2.01
N VAL A 278 11.16 -18.74 -3.18
CA VAL A 278 11.51 -19.31 -4.49
C VAL A 278 13.02 -19.52 -4.62
N ALA A 279 13.84 -18.56 -4.20
CA ALA A 279 15.29 -18.67 -4.25
C ALA A 279 15.79 -19.86 -3.41
N LYS A 280 15.31 -20.01 -2.17
CA LYS A 280 15.65 -21.13 -1.28
C LYS A 280 15.20 -22.49 -1.84
N GLN A 281 14.03 -22.54 -2.46
CA GLN A 281 13.55 -23.76 -3.10
C GLN A 281 14.41 -24.18 -4.28
N ARG A 282 14.94 -23.21 -5.07
CA ARG A 282 15.81 -23.49 -6.22
C ARG A 282 17.24 -23.85 -5.82
N HIS A 283 17.71 -23.29 -4.72
CA HIS A 283 19.06 -23.46 -4.18
C HIS A 283 19.04 -23.95 -2.73
N PRO A 284 18.58 -25.17 -2.45
CA PRO A 284 18.46 -25.71 -1.09
C PRO A 284 19.81 -25.92 -0.40
N GLY A 285 20.92 -25.94 -1.14
CA GLY A 285 22.28 -26.04 -0.62
C GLY A 285 22.78 -24.75 0.04
N GLY A 286 22.19 -23.60 -0.27
CA GLY A 286 22.54 -22.30 0.28
C GLY A 286 22.38 -21.17 -0.71
N LEU A 287 22.43 -19.94 -0.22
CA LEU A 287 22.33 -18.73 -1.03
C LEU A 287 23.31 -17.68 -0.54
N GLN A 288 23.84 -16.90 -1.45
CA GLN A 288 24.67 -15.73 -1.18
C GLN A 288 24.09 -14.49 -1.88
N LEU A 289 24.40 -13.31 -1.36
CA LEU A 289 24.08 -12.04 -1.98
C LEU A 289 24.97 -10.92 -1.47
N TRP A 290 25.04 -9.83 -2.23
CA TRP A 290 25.61 -8.57 -1.78
C TRP A 290 24.52 -7.52 -1.60
N THR A 291 24.68 -6.66 -0.61
CA THR A 291 23.86 -5.43 -0.47
C THR A 291 24.73 -4.30 0.05
N PHE A 292 24.40 -3.06 -0.32
CA PHE A 292 25.15 -1.89 0.18
C PHE A 292 24.98 -1.72 1.69
N GLU A 293 26.05 -1.30 2.37
CA GLU A 293 26.03 -1.12 3.82
C GLU A 293 24.97 -0.09 4.27
N VAL A 294 24.74 0.94 3.47
CA VAL A 294 23.70 1.95 3.71
C VAL A 294 22.27 1.42 3.58
N ASN A 295 22.08 0.24 2.95
CA ASN A 295 20.76 -0.36 2.80
C ASN A 295 20.38 -1.20 4.02
N GLU A 296 20.21 -0.54 5.16
CA GLU A 296 19.84 -1.22 6.41
C GLU A 296 18.51 -1.97 6.32
N ALA A 297 17.58 -1.51 5.48
CA ALA A 297 16.29 -2.16 5.27
C ALA A 297 16.47 -3.55 4.65
N ALA A 298 17.31 -3.66 3.61
CA ALA A 298 17.65 -4.95 2.99
C ALA A 298 18.42 -5.85 3.97
N GLN A 299 19.38 -5.31 4.73
CA GLN A 299 20.11 -6.09 5.72
C GLN A 299 19.17 -6.71 6.77
N ARG A 300 18.25 -5.91 7.33
CA ARG A 300 17.21 -6.42 8.26
C ARG A 300 16.29 -7.45 7.60
N PHE A 301 15.93 -7.23 6.34
CA PHE A 301 15.11 -8.17 5.57
C PHE A 301 15.82 -9.52 5.43
N TYR A 302 17.05 -9.56 4.96
CA TYR A 302 17.79 -10.81 4.78
C TYR A 302 18.07 -11.52 6.13
N ALA A 303 18.38 -10.76 7.18
CA ALA A 303 18.57 -11.33 8.52
C ALA A 303 17.29 -12.05 9.03
N ARG A 304 16.10 -11.49 8.82
CA ARG A 304 14.84 -12.17 9.17
C ARG A 304 14.62 -13.47 8.39
N HIS A 305 15.20 -13.59 7.20
CA HIS A 305 15.19 -14.82 6.41
C HIS A 305 16.31 -15.79 6.73
N GLY A 306 17.06 -15.54 7.83
CA GLY A 306 18.12 -16.44 8.30
C GLY A 306 19.43 -16.32 7.51
N PHE A 307 19.61 -15.25 6.74
CA PHE A 307 20.91 -14.91 6.18
C PHE A 307 21.79 -14.25 7.24
N VAL A 308 23.09 -14.55 7.22
CA VAL A 308 24.09 -14.01 8.13
C VAL A 308 25.09 -13.18 7.34
N ALA A 309 25.43 -12.00 7.86
CA ALA A 309 26.50 -11.18 7.29
C ALA A 309 27.86 -11.86 7.53
N VAL A 310 28.59 -12.15 6.45
CA VAL A 310 29.87 -12.90 6.51
C VAL A 310 31.06 -12.08 6.06
N GLU A 311 30.85 -11.00 5.31
CA GLU A 311 31.92 -10.18 4.78
C GLU A 311 31.47 -8.73 4.64
N ARG A 312 32.39 -7.78 4.84
CA ARG A 312 32.17 -6.35 4.57
C ARG A 312 33.35 -5.83 3.76
N THR A 313 33.07 -5.03 2.74
CA THR A 313 34.10 -4.39 1.94
C THR A 313 33.91 -2.88 1.89
N PRO A 314 34.99 -2.12 1.64
CA PRO A 314 34.90 -0.68 1.43
C PRO A 314 34.34 -0.31 0.04
N GLY A 315 33.90 -1.29 -0.76
CA GLY A 315 33.32 -1.08 -2.07
C GLY A 315 34.34 -0.85 -3.20
N THR A 316 35.63 -1.11 -2.99
CA THR A 316 36.66 -0.92 -4.03
C THR A 316 36.49 -1.86 -5.22
N GLY A 317 35.76 -2.95 -5.06
CA GLY A 317 35.50 -3.98 -6.07
C GLY A 317 34.14 -3.85 -6.77
N ASN A 318 33.25 -2.97 -6.35
CA ASN A 318 31.97 -2.72 -7.02
C ASN A 318 32.02 -1.42 -7.86
N GLU A 319 31.09 -1.32 -8.80
CA GLU A 319 31.05 -0.22 -9.78
C GLU A 319 30.71 1.13 -9.14
N GLU A 320 29.85 1.13 -8.11
CA GLU A 320 29.43 2.31 -7.36
C GLU A 320 30.49 2.79 -6.38
N ARG A 321 31.52 1.98 -6.11
CA ARG A 321 32.56 2.23 -5.12
C ARG A 321 31.99 2.61 -3.75
N ALA A 322 30.93 1.93 -3.37
CA ALA A 322 30.22 2.12 -2.11
C ALA A 322 30.35 0.89 -1.23
N PRO A 323 30.53 1.06 0.10
CA PRO A 323 30.66 -0.06 1.04
C PRO A 323 29.49 -1.05 0.93
N ASP A 324 29.83 -2.34 0.92
CA ASP A 324 28.88 -3.43 0.79
C ASP A 324 29.10 -4.56 1.79
N VAL A 325 28.06 -5.39 1.93
CA VAL A 325 28.01 -6.50 2.89
C VAL A 325 27.54 -7.74 2.16
N ARG A 326 28.31 -8.82 2.29
CA ARG A 326 27.90 -10.13 1.81
C ARG A 326 27.13 -10.90 2.88
N PHE A 327 26.01 -11.44 2.47
CA PHE A 327 25.16 -12.29 3.28
C PHE A 327 25.15 -13.72 2.74
N GLU A 328 25.09 -14.68 3.67
CA GLU A 328 24.96 -16.11 3.35
C GLU A 328 23.78 -16.73 4.12
N TRP A 329 23.04 -17.57 3.44
CA TRP A 329 22.10 -18.51 4.04
C TRP A 329 22.57 -19.93 3.75
N VAL A 330 22.76 -20.71 4.82
CA VAL A 330 23.15 -22.13 4.74
C VAL A 330 21.88 -22.96 4.65
N GLY A 331 21.78 -23.77 3.61
CA GLY A 331 20.62 -24.62 3.38
C GLY A 331 20.45 -25.74 4.42
N GLU A 332 19.28 -26.32 4.47
CA GLU A 332 18.96 -27.41 5.42
C GLU A 332 19.77 -28.69 5.19
N ALA A 333 20.22 -28.91 3.94
CA ALA A 333 21.04 -30.09 3.60
C ALA A 333 22.48 -30.04 4.10
N ALA A 334 22.93 -28.91 4.67
CA ALA A 334 24.26 -28.72 5.21
C ALA A 334 24.28 -28.60 6.76
N ARG A 335 23.17 -28.85 7.42
CA ARG A 335 23.05 -28.93 8.88
C ARG A 335 23.01 -30.41 9.35
#